data_27fab1be5a89dbe0ee07feb494207950
#
_entry.id   27fab1be5a89dbe0ee07feb494207950
#
_cell.length_a   1.000
_cell.length_b   1.000
_cell.length_c   1.000
_cell.angle_alpha   90.00
_cell.angle_beta   90.00
_cell.angle_gamma   90.00
#
_symmetry.space_group_name_H-M   'P 1'
#
loop_
_entity.id
_entity.type
_entity.pdbx_description
1 polymer ?
#
loop_
_entity_poly.entity_id
_entity_poly.type
_entity_poly.pdbx_seq_one_letter_code
_entity_poly.pdbx_strand_id
1 'polypeptide(L)' 'MSLEAHIETLEKKHGDLEAELHTAMLHPSTGDTQIAEIKRQKLKIKDEIERLRLNTRH' A
#
# COMPACT_ATOMS: atom_id res chain seq x y z
N MET A 1 2.00 20.46 -4.33
CA MET A 1 2.46 19.46 -3.35
C MET A 1 3.87 19.04 -3.67
N SER A 2 4.69 18.92 -2.66
CA SER A 2 6.04 18.41 -2.87
C SER A 2 6.01 16.91 -3.11
N LEU A 3 7.02 16.41 -3.79
CA LEU A 3 7.16 14.97 -4.02
C LEU A 3 7.26 14.21 -2.71
N GLU A 4 7.95 14.78 -1.73
CA GLU A 4 8.08 14.17 -0.40
C GLU A 4 6.72 14.01 0.28
N ALA A 5 5.85 15.02 0.21
CA ALA A 5 4.52 14.94 0.78
C ALA A 5 3.68 13.86 0.08
N HIS A 6 3.85 13.72 -1.22
CA HIS A 6 3.16 12.68 -1.98
C HIS A 6 3.64 11.29 -1.56
N ILE A 7 4.95 11.11 -1.40
CA ILE A 7 5.52 9.84 -0.93
C ILE A 7 5.00 9.50 0.47
N GLU A 8 4.97 10.47 1.38
CA GLU A 8 4.44 10.27 2.73
C GLU A 8 2.98 9.82 2.70
N THR A 9 2.18 10.42 1.84
CA THR A 9 0.77 10.04 1.67
C THR A 9 0.66 8.60 1.21
N LEU A 10 1.49 8.18 0.26
CA LEU A 10 1.51 6.82 -0.23
C LEU A 10 1.97 5.83 0.84
N GLU A 11 2.99 6.20 1.60
CA GLU A 11 3.48 5.36 2.70
C GLU A 11 2.42 5.16 3.77
N LYS A 12 1.65 6.19 4.07
CA LYS A 12 0.54 6.09 5.00
C LYS A 12 -0.53 5.13 4.48
N LYS A 13 -0.88 5.26 3.20
CA LYS A 13 -1.84 4.34 2.58
C LYS A 13 -1.34 2.90 2.60
N HIS A 14 -0.06 2.71 2.35
CA HIS A 14 0.54 1.39 2.42
C HIS A 14 0.40 0.77 3.81
N GLY A 15 0.67 1.56 4.85
CA GLY A 15 0.50 1.12 6.23
C GLY A 15 -0.95 0.80 6.57
N ASP A 16 -1.89 1.62 6.09
CA ASP A 16 -3.32 1.39 6.28
C ASP A 16 -3.76 0.07 5.61
N LEU A 17 -3.26 -0.19 4.42
CA LEU A 17 -3.57 -1.43 3.71
C LEU A 17 -2.97 -2.66 4.41
N GLU A 18 -1.78 -2.52 4.98
CA GLU A 18 -1.19 -3.60 5.77
C GLU A 18 -2.04 -3.95 6.99
N ALA A 19 -2.51 -2.92 7.70
CA ALA A 19 -3.38 -3.11 8.84
C ALA A 19 -4.71 -3.75 8.43
N GLU A 20 -5.27 -3.29 7.31
CA GLU A 20 -6.51 -3.85 6.77
C GLU A 20 -6.33 -5.31 6.37
N LEU A 21 -5.21 -5.62 5.73
CA LEU A 21 -4.89 -6.99 5.35
C LEU A 21 -4.77 -7.90 6.57
N HIS A 22 -4.08 -7.43 7.60
CA HIS A 22 -3.92 -8.17 8.84
C HIS A 22 -5.27 -8.47 9.47
N THR A 23 -6.13 -7.46 9.57
CA THR A 23 -7.49 -7.62 10.10
C THR A 23 -8.29 -8.61 9.26
N ALA A 24 -8.22 -8.50 7.93
CA ALA A 24 -8.93 -9.41 7.03
C ALA A 24 -8.49 -10.85 7.21
N MET A 25 -7.20 -11.08 7.42
CA MET A 25 -6.66 -12.42 7.61
C MET A 25 -7.09 -13.05 8.95
N LEU A 26 -7.40 -12.22 9.94
CA LEU A 26 -7.88 -12.70 11.24
C LEU A 26 -9.38 -13.02 11.25
N HIS A 27 -10.12 -12.58 10.22
CA HIS A 27 -11.55 -12.83 10.13
C HIS A 27 -11.84 -13.90 9.09
N PRO A 28 -12.33 -15.09 9.54
CA PRO A 28 -12.61 -16.20 8.61
C PRO A 28 -13.68 -15.89 7.56
N SER A 29 -14.53 -14.89 7.84
CA SER A 29 -15.58 -14.49 6.91
C SER A 29 -15.09 -13.66 5.75
N THR A 30 -13.85 -13.18 5.79
CA THR A 30 -13.27 -12.42 4.69
C THR A 30 -12.94 -13.36 3.54
N GLY A 31 -13.45 -13.07 2.34
CA GLY A 31 -13.23 -13.92 1.19
C GLY A 31 -11.83 -13.77 0.61
N ASP A 32 -11.35 -14.82 -0.06
CA ASP A 32 -10.04 -14.84 -0.71
C ASP A 32 -9.90 -13.72 -1.74
N THR A 33 -10.98 -13.39 -2.44
CA THR A 33 -10.99 -12.30 -3.43
C THR A 33 -10.67 -10.97 -2.78
N GLN A 34 -11.27 -10.72 -1.61
CA GLN A 34 -11.07 -9.46 -0.89
C GLN A 34 -9.63 -9.34 -0.40
N ILE A 35 -9.08 -10.43 0.14
CA ILE A 35 -7.69 -10.47 0.57
C ILE A 35 -6.75 -10.24 -0.62
N ALA A 36 -7.02 -10.86 -1.76
CA ALA A 36 -6.23 -10.69 -2.96
C ALA A 36 -6.24 -9.25 -3.45
N GLU A 37 -7.39 -8.58 -3.37
CA GLU A 37 -7.50 -7.17 -3.75
C GLU A 37 -6.65 -6.26 -2.87
N ILE A 38 -6.69 -6.49 -1.56
CA ILE A 38 -5.88 -5.70 -0.62
C ILE A 38 -4.39 -5.91 -0.90
N LYS A 39 -3.97 -7.14 -1.13
CA LYS A 39 -2.59 -7.46 -1.48
C LYS A 39 -2.16 -6.78 -2.76
N ARG A 40 -3.03 -6.75 -3.76
CA ARG A 40 -2.75 -6.11 -5.04
C ARG A 40 -2.58 -4.60 -4.89
N GLN A 41 -3.46 -3.96 -4.14
CA GLN A 41 -3.37 -2.54 -3.87
C GLN A 41 -2.10 -2.19 -3.12
N LYS A 42 -1.73 -3.02 -2.14
CA LYS A 42 -0.51 -2.84 -1.37
C LYS A 42 0.72 -2.89 -2.28
N LEU A 43 0.78 -3.86 -3.19
CA LEU A 43 1.88 -3.98 -4.15
C LEU A 43 1.96 -2.80 -5.10
N LYS A 44 0.81 -2.33 -5.57
CA LYS A 44 0.74 -1.15 -6.44
C LYS A 44 1.31 0.09 -5.78
N ILE A 45 0.90 0.33 -4.54
CA ILE A 45 1.36 1.51 -3.80
C ILE A 45 2.86 1.40 -3.50
N LYS A 46 3.32 0.23 -3.12
CA LYS A 46 4.74 -0.01 -2.88
C LYS A 46 5.58 0.26 -4.13
N ASP A 47 5.13 -0.23 -5.27
CA ASP A 47 5.80 -0.01 -6.54
C ASP A 47 5.85 1.48 -6.90
N GLU A 48 4.77 2.18 -6.67
CA GLU A 48 4.70 3.62 -6.92
C GLU A 48 5.66 4.40 -6.03
N ILE A 49 5.73 4.05 -4.75
CA ILE A 49 6.68 4.66 -3.82
C ILE A 49 8.11 4.45 -4.31
N GLU A 50 8.46 3.24 -4.70
CA GLU A 50 9.79 2.93 -5.19
C GLU A 50 10.15 3.72 -6.45
N ARG A 51 9.21 3.85 -7.38
CA ARG A 51 9.42 4.63 -8.59
C ARG A 51 9.67 6.10 -8.28
N LEU A 52 8.91 6.67 -7.37
CA LEU A 52 9.07 8.06 -6.99
C LEU A 52 10.40 8.29 -6.27
N ARG A 53 10.82 7.35 -5.44
CA ARG A 53 12.11 7.43 -4.77
C ARG A 53 13.27 7.35 -5.75
N LEU A 54 13.17 6.50 -6.75
CA LEU A 54 14.19 6.39 -7.79
C LEU A 54 14.30 7.69 -8.60
N ASN A 55 13.19 8.34 -8.86
CA ASN A 55 13.17 9.60 -9.60
C ASN A 55 13.80 10.75 -8.81
N THR A 56 13.83 10.66 -7.49
CA THR A 56 14.45 11.70 -6.65
C THR A 56 15.92 11.46 -6.39
N ARG A 57 16.45 10.34 -6.84
CA ARG A 57 17.85 9.96 -6.67
C ARG A 57 18.70 10.39 -7.84
N HIS A 58 18.86 11.65 -8.03
CA HIS A 58 19.77 12.14 -9.07
C HIS A 58 20.98 12.80 -8.48
#